data_665bd4bebac3a270fc35aaa635b801ff
#
_entry.id   665bd4bebac3a270fc35aaa635b801ff
#
_cell.length_a   1.000
_cell.length_b   1.000
_cell.length_c   1.000
_cell.angle_alpha   90.00
_cell.angle_beta   90.00
_cell.angle_gamma   90.00
#
_symmetry.space_group_name_H-M   'P 1'
#
loop_
_entity.id
_entity.type
_entity.pdbx_description
1 polymer ?
#
loop_
_entity_poly.entity_id
_entity_poly.type
_entity_poly.pdbx_seq_one_letter_code
_entity_poly.pdbx_strand_id
1 'polypeptide(L)'
;MAVSCLIKACKNIGHLEQIHAHIIRQGLEQDHSLVTKFISVCCNLNSSPPTCNKITTYAFTVFNRVLLPNNIYLWNTLINCHASSLPKSVNLFRRMMQHETLNLYPDRCTFPSLLKACSNVFALTQGQIFHALIVKFGTESDVYVASSLIDLYGKCGKIVSARKVFDEMPVRNEVTWTSIIVAYSSHADYLEAKKLFDEMPQRNCASLNAMIKVFIKSGDLRSARLLFDEMPHKNAVSFTTMINGYAKSGDMASARSLFDQSPEKDIVSWSAMIAGYTQNGQPKEAIRLFVDMRSKNVKPDEYSMSSLISACSQAGDWELAKWVDSYITETSIQVNQNTHVAAALVDMNAKCGNLERAATLFKNMPRRDLVSYCSMIQGLSVHGQSVQAVALFHKMLEEGVTPDDVAVTVILDVCVHADLVEEGCNLFNSLINKYSLVPSTDHYACIVNLLGRAGKLKEAYYILKEMPVESHSGAWGALLWACRVHGDVSLGKEVASRLFKIEPQSGANYVLLSDMYAASDQWSDVNYVRNQMSEKGIRKVRGCSWI
;
A
#
# COMPACT_ATOMS: atom_id res chain seq x y z
N MET A 1 -39.82 3.27 -26.98
CA MET A 1 -38.87 4.39 -26.75
C MET A 1 -38.83 4.86 -25.29
N ALA A 2 -39.93 4.92 -24.56
CA ALA A 2 -39.99 5.43 -23.18
C ALA A 2 -39.09 4.67 -22.17
N VAL A 3 -39.13 3.32 -22.16
CA VAL A 3 -38.38 2.50 -21.20
C VAL A 3 -36.85 2.65 -21.34
N SER A 4 -36.34 2.70 -22.57
CA SER A 4 -34.91 2.88 -22.83
C SER A 4 -34.38 4.25 -22.38
N CYS A 5 -35.22 5.29 -22.38
CA CYS A 5 -34.88 6.62 -21.85
C CYS A 5 -34.87 6.60 -20.30
N LEU A 6 -35.81 5.89 -19.68
CA LEU A 6 -35.86 5.74 -18.22
C LEU A 6 -34.64 4.99 -17.70
N ILE A 7 -34.22 3.93 -18.40
CA ILE A 7 -32.99 3.18 -18.06
C ILE A 7 -31.77 4.08 -18.07
N LYS A 8 -31.61 4.96 -19.08
CA LYS A 8 -30.47 5.91 -19.15
C LYS A 8 -30.50 6.99 -18.07
N ALA A 9 -31.68 7.37 -17.59
CA ALA A 9 -31.85 8.40 -16.56
C ALA A 9 -31.72 7.84 -15.12
N CYS A 10 -31.41 6.56 -14.96
CA CYS A 10 -31.32 5.90 -13.66
C CYS A 10 -30.11 6.39 -12.87
N LYS A 11 -30.31 6.80 -11.60
CA LYS A 11 -29.26 7.37 -10.74
C LYS A 11 -28.98 6.56 -9.45
N ASN A 12 -29.91 5.67 -9.06
CA ASN A 12 -29.78 4.90 -7.81
C ASN A 12 -30.53 3.56 -7.90
N ILE A 13 -30.34 2.72 -6.86
CA ILE A 13 -30.91 1.36 -6.80
C ILE A 13 -32.44 1.38 -6.76
N GLY A 14 -33.06 2.33 -6.06
CA GLY A 14 -34.52 2.45 -6.00
C GLY A 14 -35.14 2.78 -7.37
N HIS A 15 -34.47 3.60 -8.19
CA HIS A 15 -34.90 3.83 -9.58
C HIS A 15 -34.73 2.56 -10.43
N LEU A 16 -33.67 1.77 -10.20
CA LEU A 16 -33.51 0.47 -10.89
C LEU A 16 -34.66 -0.48 -10.60
N GLU A 17 -35.07 -0.62 -9.35
CA GLU A 17 -36.18 -1.47 -8.93
C GLU A 17 -37.50 -1.02 -9.55
N GLN A 18 -37.77 0.29 -9.57
CA GLN A 18 -38.96 0.86 -10.21
C GLN A 18 -38.99 0.61 -11.73
N ILE A 19 -37.87 0.81 -12.40
CA ILE A 19 -37.74 0.57 -13.84
C ILE A 19 -37.92 -0.93 -14.16
N HIS A 20 -37.33 -1.82 -13.35
CA HIS A 20 -37.49 -3.25 -13.51
C HIS A 20 -38.95 -3.69 -13.34
N ALA A 21 -39.61 -3.18 -12.29
CA ALA A 21 -41.04 -3.43 -12.10
C ALA A 21 -41.91 -2.93 -13.28
N HIS A 22 -41.50 -1.84 -13.91
CA HIS A 22 -42.16 -1.33 -15.12
C HIS A 22 -41.90 -2.22 -16.33
N ILE A 23 -40.68 -2.72 -16.53
CA ILE A 23 -40.31 -3.69 -17.60
C ILE A 23 -41.18 -4.96 -17.47
N ILE A 24 -41.30 -5.50 -16.24
CA ILE A 24 -42.12 -6.70 -15.99
C ILE A 24 -43.61 -6.43 -16.27
N ARG A 25 -44.16 -5.31 -15.80
CA ARG A 25 -45.57 -4.96 -16.04
C ARG A 25 -45.92 -4.79 -17.50
N GLN A 26 -44.95 -4.46 -18.35
CA GLN A 26 -45.12 -4.33 -19.79
C GLN A 26 -44.82 -5.63 -20.57
N GLY A 27 -44.44 -6.72 -19.88
CA GLY A 27 -44.09 -7.98 -20.51
C GLY A 27 -42.81 -7.90 -21.35
N LEU A 28 -41.90 -6.97 -21.02
CA LEU A 28 -40.64 -6.72 -21.77
C LEU A 28 -39.43 -7.38 -21.12
N GLU A 29 -39.63 -8.25 -20.14
CA GLU A 29 -38.54 -8.94 -19.39
C GLU A 29 -37.74 -9.93 -20.26
N GLN A 30 -38.26 -10.28 -21.43
CA GLN A 30 -37.56 -11.14 -22.40
C GLN A 30 -36.96 -10.36 -23.59
N ASP A 31 -37.08 -9.02 -23.62
CA ASP A 31 -36.39 -8.20 -24.61
C ASP A 31 -34.89 -8.10 -24.28
N HIS A 32 -34.08 -8.90 -24.95
CA HIS A 32 -32.63 -8.98 -24.74
C HIS A 32 -31.93 -7.63 -24.88
N SER A 33 -32.42 -6.73 -25.74
CA SER A 33 -31.82 -5.40 -25.92
C SER A 33 -32.10 -4.50 -24.71
N LEU A 34 -33.30 -4.53 -24.15
CA LEU A 34 -33.66 -3.77 -22.94
C LEU A 34 -32.97 -4.33 -21.70
N VAL A 35 -32.97 -5.67 -21.56
CA VAL A 35 -32.28 -6.34 -20.43
C VAL A 35 -30.78 -6.07 -20.46
N THR A 36 -30.14 -6.08 -21.61
CA THR A 36 -28.71 -5.76 -21.74
C THR A 36 -28.42 -4.32 -21.31
N LYS A 37 -29.23 -3.36 -21.76
CA LYS A 37 -29.12 -1.95 -21.35
C LYS A 37 -29.32 -1.81 -19.82
N PHE A 38 -30.29 -2.51 -19.28
CA PHE A 38 -30.57 -2.51 -17.84
C PHE A 38 -29.39 -3.05 -17.04
N ILE A 39 -28.85 -4.20 -17.41
CA ILE A 39 -27.66 -4.80 -16.79
C ILE A 39 -26.44 -3.88 -16.94
N SER A 40 -26.26 -3.23 -18.09
CA SER A 40 -25.17 -2.26 -18.31
C SER A 40 -25.26 -1.08 -17.35
N VAL A 41 -26.47 -0.55 -17.10
CA VAL A 41 -26.67 0.52 -16.11
C VAL A 41 -26.42 0.03 -14.68
N CYS A 42 -26.83 -1.22 -14.35
CA CYS A 42 -26.47 -1.83 -13.08
C CYS A 42 -24.93 -1.88 -12.88
N CYS A 43 -24.18 -2.25 -13.93
CA CYS A 43 -22.72 -2.27 -13.89
C CYS A 43 -22.12 -0.88 -13.66
N ASN A 44 -22.66 0.15 -14.31
CA ASN A 44 -22.16 1.52 -14.21
C ASN A 44 -22.47 2.17 -12.85
N LEU A 45 -23.59 1.82 -12.21
CA LEU A 45 -23.95 2.28 -10.87
C LEU A 45 -23.16 1.58 -9.75
N ASN A 46 -22.41 0.54 -10.10
CA ASN A 46 -21.62 -0.29 -9.20
C ASN A 46 -20.28 0.36 -8.77
N SER A 47 -20.06 1.63 -9.07
CA SER A 47 -18.78 2.32 -8.87
C SER A 47 -18.49 2.76 -7.43
N SER A 48 -19.38 2.52 -6.45
CA SER A 48 -19.15 2.89 -5.05
C SER A 48 -19.46 1.75 -4.06
N PRO A 49 -18.52 1.36 -3.16
CA PRO A 49 -18.81 0.47 -2.02
C PRO A 49 -19.77 1.21 -1.03
N PRO A 50 -20.73 0.57 -0.39
CA PRO A 50 -20.99 -0.87 -0.18
C PRO A 50 -22.14 -1.46 -1.01
N THR A 51 -22.70 -0.72 -1.95
CA THR A 51 -23.84 -1.13 -2.78
C THR A 51 -23.46 -2.11 -3.89
N CYS A 52 -22.16 -2.22 -4.18
CA CYS A 52 -21.54 -3.03 -5.24
C CYS A 52 -22.08 -4.48 -5.26
N ASN A 53 -22.05 -5.18 -4.15
CA ASN A 53 -22.48 -6.59 -4.09
C ASN A 53 -24.00 -6.77 -4.29
N LYS A 54 -24.82 -5.80 -3.85
CA LYS A 54 -26.28 -5.89 -3.99
C LYS A 54 -26.69 -5.68 -5.45
N ILE A 55 -26.12 -4.69 -6.11
CA ILE A 55 -26.47 -4.34 -7.51
C ILE A 55 -26.01 -5.44 -8.46
N THR A 56 -24.80 -6.00 -8.29
CA THR A 56 -24.32 -7.10 -9.13
C THR A 56 -25.13 -8.38 -8.93
N THR A 57 -25.51 -8.70 -7.68
CA THR A 57 -26.39 -9.83 -7.40
C THR A 57 -27.77 -9.64 -8.02
N TYR A 58 -28.29 -8.41 -8.01
CA TYR A 58 -29.55 -8.06 -8.65
C TYR A 58 -29.48 -8.21 -10.17
N ALA A 59 -28.43 -7.69 -10.81
CA ALA A 59 -28.20 -7.88 -12.23
C ALA A 59 -28.13 -9.37 -12.63
N PHE A 60 -27.49 -10.18 -11.81
CA PHE A 60 -27.42 -11.64 -12.01
C PHE A 60 -28.80 -12.32 -11.86
N THR A 61 -29.60 -11.88 -10.89
CA THR A 61 -30.98 -12.38 -10.70
C THR A 61 -31.87 -12.06 -11.90
N VAL A 62 -31.75 -10.84 -12.45
CA VAL A 62 -32.48 -10.44 -13.67
C VAL A 62 -32.05 -11.29 -14.85
N PHE A 63 -30.74 -11.49 -15.03
CA PHE A 63 -30.21 -12.35 -16.11
C PHE A 63 -30.73 -13.79 -16.04
N ASN A 64 -30.78 -14.39 -14.86
CA ASN A 64 -31.24 -15.77 -14.68
C ASN A 64 -32.73 -15.98 -14.99
N ARG A 65 -33.52 -14.89 -15.11
CA ARG A 65 -34.93 -14.93 -15.52
C ARG A 65 -35.13 -14.84 -17.04
N VAL A 66 -34.07 -14.52 -17.78
CA VAL A 66 -34.14 -14.49 -19.27
C VAL A 66 -34.16 -15.91 -19.80
N LEU A 67 -35.23 -16.23 -20.52
CA LEU A 67 -35.35 -17.49 -21.23
C LEU A 67 -34.49 -17.47 -22.49
N LEU A 68 -33.61 -18.47 -22.67
CA LEU A 68 -32.74 -18.61 -23.83
C LEU A 68 -31.88 -17.35 -24.14
N PRO A 69 -30.88 -17.02 -23.29
CA PRO A 69 -30.03 -15.86 -23.51
C PRO A 69 -29.07 -16.09 -24.71
N ASN A 70 -29.61 -16.05 -25.92
CA ASN A 70 -28.90 -16.30 -27.19
C ASN A 70 -28.11 -15.09 -27.72
N ASN A 71 -28.02 -14.02 -26.94
CA ASN A 71 -27.29 -12.82 -27.31
C ASN A 71 -25.95 -12.75 -26.59
N ILE A 72 -24.84 -12.90 -27.32
CA ILE A 72 -23.48 -12.81 -26.78
C ILE A 72 -23.20 -11.46 -26.06
N TYR A 73 -23.84 -10.39 -26.54
CA TYR A 73 -23.69 -9.06 -25.94
C TYR A 73 -24.20 -9.01 -24.48
N LEU A 74 -25.26 -9.75 -24.17
CA LEU A 74 -25.81 -9.91 -22.84
C LEU A 74 -24.82 -10.62 -21.91
N TRP A 75 -24.21 -11.72 -22.39
CA TRP A 75 -23.19 -12.46 -21.67
C TRP A 75 -21.93 -11.62 -21.41
N ASN A 76 -21.43 -10.93 -22.43
CA ASN A 76 -20.27 -10.05 -22.31
C ASN A 76 -20.49 -8.92 -21.31
N THR A 77 -21.69 -8.31 -21.32
CA THR A 77 -22.05 -7.27 -20.36
C THR A 77 -22.04 -7.81 -18.93
N LEU A 78 -22.57 -9.02 -18.72
CA LEU A 78 -22.59 -9.62 -17.39
C LEU A 78 -21.21 -10.06 -16.92
N ILE A 79 -20.38 -10.64 -17.79
CA ILE A 79 -18.99 -10.99 -17.51
C ILE A 79 -18.20 -9.73 -17.13
N ASN A 80 -18.38 -8.63 -17.87
CA ASN A 80 -17.73 -7.35 -17.55
C ASN A 80 -18.19 -6.78 -16.20
N CYS A 81 -19.47 -6.90 -15.88
CA CYS A 81 -20.02 -6.51 -14.58
C CYS A 81 -19.36 -7.24 -13.40
N HIS A 82 -18.91 -8.47 -13.61
CA HIS A 82 -18.24 -9.29 -12.61
C HIS A 82 -16.72 -9.35 -12.77
N ALA A 83 -16.10 -8.49 -13.59
CA ALA A 83 -14.66 -8.48 -13.82
C ALA A 83 -13.82 -8.18 -12.56
N SER A 84 -14.43 -7.71 -11.47
CA SER A 84 -13.82 -7.61 -10.15
C SER A 84 -13.72 -8.94 -9.39
N SER A 85 -14.44 -10.00 -9.84
CA SER A 85 -14.49 -11.33 -9.19
C SER A 85 -14.20 -12.43 -10.18
N LEU A 86 -12.95 -12.90 -10.24
CA LEU A 86 -12.51 -13.96 -11.15
C LEU A 86 -13.40 -15.23 -11.08
N PRO A 87 -13.75 -15.79 -9.89
CA PRO A 87 -14.58 -17.00 -9.86
C PRO A 87 -15.94 -16.82 -10.52
N LYS A 88 -16.58 -15.66 -10.34
CA LYS A 88 -17.89 -15.36 -10.95
C LYS A 88 -17.77 -15.19 -12.46
N SER A 89 -16.77 -14.46 -12.94
CA SER A 89 -16.54 -14.26 -14.38
C SER A 89 -16.23 -15.57 -15.09
N VAL A 90 -15.39 -16.43 -14.50
CA VAL A 90 -15.08 -17.76 -15.06
C VAL A 90 -16.31 -18.68 -15.08
N ASN A 91 -17.13 -18.65 -14.04
CA ASN A 91 -18.37 -19.44 -14.00
C ASN A 91 -19.35 -19.00 -15.10
N LEU A 92 -19.53 -17.69 -15.27
CA LEU A 92 -20.36 -17.15 -16.36
C LEU A 92 -19.85 -17.57 -17.74
N PHE A 93 -18.54 -17.44 -17.96
CA PHE A 93 -17.92 -17.88 -19.20
C PHE A 93 -18.14 -19.39 -19.45
N ARG A 94 -17.94 -20.22 -18.42
CA ARG A 94 -18.19 -21.67 -18.52
C ARG A 94 -19.63 -21.98 -18.84
N ARG A 95 -20.60 -21.31 -18.19
CA ARG A 95 -22.03 -21.45 -18.51
C ARG A 95 -22.35 -21.04 -19.95
N MET A 96 -21.77 -19.94 -20.45
CA MET A 96 -21.93 -19.51 -21.84
C MET A 96 -21.44 -20.58 -22.80
N MET A 97 -20.30 -21.22 -22.53
CA MET A 97 -19.72 -22.26 -23.38
C MET A 97 -20.45 -23.59 -23.31
N GLN A 98 -21.19 -23.89 -22.22
CA GLN A 98 -21.96 -25.14 -22.05
C GLN A 98 -23.33 -25.11 -22.73
N HIS A 99 -23.80 -23.95 -23.20
CA HIS A 99 -25.04 -23.83 -23.92
C HIS A 99 -24.89 -24.25 -25.41
N GLU A 100 -24.69 -25.53 -25.65
CA GLU A 100 -24.50 -26.10 -27.02
C GLU A 100 -25.63 -25.75 -28.00
N THR A 101 -26.86 -25.58 -27.47
CA THR A 101 -28.04 -25.26 -28.28
C THR A 101 -28.05 -23.83 -28.82
N LEU A 102 -27.21 -22.92 -28.31
CA LEU A 102 -27.23 -21.50 -28.67
C LEU A 102 -26.15 -21.10 -29.68
N ASN A 103 -25.20 -22.00 -30.02
CA ASN A 103 -24.06 -21.73 -30.91
C ASN A 103 -23.35 -20.40 -30.60
N LEU A 104 -23.19 -20.09 -29.30
CA LEU A 104 -22.52 -18.89 -28.83
C LEU A 104 -21.01 -19.13 -28.74
N TYR A 105 -20.24 -18.37 -29.50
CA TYR A 105 -18.80 -18.40 -29.48
C TYR A 105 -18.26 -17.13 -28.84
N PRO A 106 -17.20 -17.21 -27.98
CA PRO A 106 -16.53 -16.05 -27.45
C PRO A 106 -16.02 -15.14 -28.57
N ASP A 107 -16.17 -13.86 -28.39
CA ASP A 107 -15.74 -12.83 -29.33
C ASP A 107 -14.66 -11.91 -28.73
N ARG A 108 -14.23 -10.91 -29.53
CA ARG A 108 -13.28 -9.89 -29.15
C ARG A 108 -13.67 -9.08 -27.90
N CYS A 109 -14.94 -9.07 -27.50
CA CYS A 109 -15.44 -8.37 -26.32
C CYS A 109 -15.46 -9.25 -25.07
N THR A 110 -15.50 -10.59 -25.23
CA THR A 110 -15.54 -11.56 -24.13
C THR A 110 -14.21 -11.61 -23.38
N PHE A 111 -13.10 -11.77 -24.13
CA PHE A 111 -11.78 -12.02 -23.54
C PHE A 111 -11.19 -10.86 -22.74
N PRO A 112 -11.29 -9.57 -23.14
CA PRO A 112 -10.74 -8.48 -22.37
C PRO A 112 -11.26 -8.41 -20.93
N SER A 113 -12.55 -8.66 -20.71
CA SER A 113 -13.17 -8.67 -19.39
C SER A 113 -12.66 -9.83 -18.51
N LEU A 114 -12.46 -11.02 -19.09
CA LEU A 114 -11.90 -12.19 -18.41
C LEU A 114 -10.42 -12.00 -18.07
N LEU A 115 -9.64 -11.48 -19.02
CA LEU A 115 -8.23 -11.17 -18.81
C LEU A 115 -8.04 -10.10 -17.74
N LYS A 116 -8.89 -9.06 -17.72
CA LYS A 116 -8.91 -8.06 -16.66
C LYS A 116 -9.22 -8.67 -15.30
N ALA A 117 -10.16 -9.62 -15.22
CA ALA A 117 -10.43 -10.32 -13.96
C ALA A 117 -9.22 -11.14 -13.48
N CYS A 118 -8.50 -11.82 -14.40
CA CYS A 118 -7.26 -12.53 -14.08
C CYS A 118 -6.14 -11.58 -13.63
N SER A 119 -5.97 -10.47 -14.34
CA SER A 119 -4.96 -9.43 -14.08
C SER A 119 -5.14 -8.81 -12.68
N ASN A 120 -6.38 -8.58 -12.24
CA ASN A 120 -6.67 -7.99 -10.92
C ASN A 120 -6.29 -8.90 -9.74
N VAL A 121 -6.25 -10.21 -9.92
CA VAL A 121 -5.89 -11.21 -8.88
C VAL A 121 -4.60 -11.96 -9.19
N PHE A 122 -3.83 -11.50 -10.16
CA PHE A 122 -2.56 -12.10 -10.61
C PHE A 122 -2.66 -13.59 -10.98
N ALA A 123 -3.81 -14.03 -11.50
CA ALA A 123 -4.09 -15.42 -11.83
C ALA A 123 -3.47 -15.82 -13.18
N LEU A 124 -2.16 -16.01 -13.22
CA LEU A 124 -1.40 -16.33 -14.44
C LEU A 124 -1.91 -17.58 -15.16
N THR A 125 -2.09 -18.69 -14.43
CA THR A 125 -2.51 -19.98 -15.02
C THR A 125 -3.85 -19.87 -15.73
N GLN A 126 -4.84 -19.20 -15.09
CA GLN A 126 -6.14 -18.98 -15.71
C GLN A 126 -6.03 -18.05 -16.93
N GLY A 127 -5.17 -17.04 -16.86
CA GLY A 127 -4.90 -16.16 -17.99
C GLY A 127 -4.26 -16.88 -19.19
N GLN A 128 -3.36 -17.83 -18.94
CA GLN A 128 -2.78 -18.67 -19.99
C GLN A 128 -3.80 -19.58 -20.66
N ILE A 129 -4.76 -20.12 -19.90
CA ILE A 129 -5.89 -20.89 -20.48
C ILE A 129 -6.70 -19.99 -21.40
N PHE A 130 -7.02 -18.75 -20.99
CA PHE A 130 -7.72 -17.82 -21.87
C PHE A 130 -6.90 -17.43 -23.10
N HIS A 131 -5.58 -17.28 -22.97
CA HIS A 131 -4.71 -17.02 -24.13
C HIS A 131 -4.78 -18.17 -25.13
N ALA A 132 -4.73 -19.42 -24.69
CA ALA A 132 -4.89 -20.58 -25.58
C ALA A 132 -6.26 -20.59 -26.28
N LEU A 133 -7.34 -20.19 -25.58
CA LEU A 133 -8.66 -20.05 -26.17
C LEU A 133 -8.74 -18.90 -27.19
N ILE A 134 -8.09 -17.76 -26.91
CA ILE A 134 -7.97 -16.62 -27.83
C ILE A 134 -7.37 -17.07 -29.16
N VAL A 135 -6.26 -17.81 -29.13
CA VAL A 135 -5.62 -18.39 -30.32
C VAL A 135 -6.58 -19.40 -31.02
N LYS A 136 -7.22 -20.27 -30.23
CA LYS A 136 -8.18 -21.25 -30.79
C LYS A 136 -9.36 -20.59 -31.54
N PHE A 137 -9.84 -19.45 -31.05
CA PHE A 137 -10.96 -18.71 -31.66
C PHE A 137 -10.50 -17.65 -32.66
N GLY A 138 -9.20 -17.52 -32.94
CA GLY A 138 -8.64 -16.60 -33.94
C GLY A 138 -8.86 -15.13 -33.61
N THR A 139 -8.85 -14.77 -32.32
CA THR A 139 -9.06 -13.39 -31.86
C THR A 139 -7.77 -12.72 -31.35
N GLU A 140 -6.61 -13.35 -31.53
CA GLU A 140 -5.30 -12.85 -31.10
C GLU A 140 -4.87 -11.55 -31.78
N SER A 141 -5.32 -11.33 -33.03
CA SER A 141 -5.01 -10.13 -33.80
C SER A 141 -5.83 -8.90 -33.40
N ASP A 142 -6.85 -9.07 -32.53
CA ASP A 142 -7.64 -7.93 -32.05
C ASP A 142 -6.85 -7.09 -31.06
N VAL A 143 -6.80 -5.77 -31.30
CA VAL A 143 -5.98 -4.84 -30.54
C VAL A 143 -6.40 -4.75 -29.06
N TYR A 144 -7.68 -4.87 -28.74
CA TYR A 144 -8.18 -4.82 -27.35
C TYR A 144 -7.86 -6.10 -26.59
N VAL A 145 -7.96 -7.27 -27.27
CA VAL A 145 -7.59 -8.57 -26.70
C VAL A 145 -6.09 -8.61 -26.43
N ALA A 146 -5.27 -8.23 -27.41
CA ALA A 146 -3.81 -8.20 -27.27
C ALA A 146 -3.35 -7.21 -26.18
N SER A 147 -3.94 -6.00 -26.11
CA SER A 147 -3.64 -5.05 -25.03
C SER A 147 -3.94 -5.62 -23.64
N SER A 148 -5.05 -6.38 -23.52
CA SER A 148 -5.43 -7.02 -22.24
C SER A 148 -4.51 -8.19 -21.89
N LEU A 149 -3.97 -8.93 -22.88
CA LEU A 149 -2.94 -9.95 -22.67
C LEU A 149 -1.61 -9.33 -22.20
N ILE A 150 -1.21 -8.20 -22.79
CA ILE A 150 -0.01 -7.47 -22.38
C ILE A 150 -0.15 -7.00 -20.93
N ASP A 151 -1.31 -6.44 -20.55
CA ASP A 151 -1.57 -6.02 -19.15
C ASP A 151 -1.53 -7.21 -18.19
N LEU A 152 -2.16 -8.33 -18.56
CA LEU A 152 -2.13 -9.56 -17.76
C LEU A 152 -0.71 -10.06 -17.53
N TYR A 153 0.06 -10.28 -18.61
CA TYR A 153 1.41 -10.80 -18.51
C TYR A 153 2.34 -9.82 -17.78
N GLY A 154 2.18 -8.51 -18.05
CA GLY A 154 2.91 -7.46 -17.34
C GLY A 154 2.67 -7.52 -15.84
N LYS A 155 1.43 -7.56 -15.38
CA LYS A 155 1.10 -7.64 -13.94
C LYS A 155 1.52 -8.97 -13.29
N CYS A 156 1.43 -10.07 -14.04
CA CYS A 156 1.83 -11.40 -13.54
C CYS A 156 3.36 -11.67 -13.59
N GLY A 157 4.18 -10.69 -13.87
CA GLY A 157 5.63 -10.85 -13.87
C GLY A 157 6.22 -11.58 -15.08
N LYS A 158 5.47 -11.72 -16.17
CA LYS A 158 5.90 -12.43 -17.39
C LYS A 158 6.18 -11.46 -18.54
N ILE A 159 7.17 -10.57 -18.34
CA ILE A 159 7.50 -9.50 -19.29
C ILE A 159 7.86 -10.03 -20.68
N VAL A 160 8.57 -11.16 -20.75
CA VAL A 160 8.94 -11.80 -22.03
C VAL A 160 7.70 -12.22 -22.84
N SER A 161 6.68 -12.76 -22.15
CA SER A 161 5.41 -13.12 -22.79
C SER A 161 4.63 -11.89 -23.23
N ALA A 162 4.63 -10.82 -22.43
CA ALA A 162 4.03 -9.55 -22.79
C ALA A 162 4.69 -8.95 -24.03
N ARG A 163 6.03 -8.99 -24.11
CA ARG A 163 6.81 -8.52 -25.26
C ARG A 163 6.49 -9.34 -26.52
N LYS A 164 6.44 -10.66 -26.40
CA LYS A 164 6.10 -11.54 -27.53
C LYS A 164 4.72 -11.21 -28.11
N VAL A 165 3.70 -11.06 -27.27
CA VAL A 165 2.36 -10.65 -27.72
C VAL A 165 2.42 -9.30 -28.44
N PHE A 166 3.17 -8.33 -27.89
CA PHE A 166 3.30 -7.01 -28.50
C PHE A 166 4.00 -7.07 -29.87
N ASP A 167 5.06 -7.88 -30.00
CA ASP A 167 5.83 -8.02 -31.26
C ASP A 167 5.04 -8.75 -32.35
N GLU A 168 4.20 -9.70 -31.99
CA GLU A 168 3.34 -10.47 -32.91
C GLU A 168 2.11 -9.67 -33.39
N MET A 169 1.81 -8.52 -32.79
CA MET A 169 0.66 -7.70 -33.19
C MET A 169 0.87 -7.07 -34.58
N PRO A 170 -0.06 -7.27 -35.54
CA PRO A 170 0.02 -6.65 -36.86
C PRO A 170 -0.21 -5.13 -36.84
N VAL A 171 -1.09 -4.67 -35.94
CA VAL A 171 -1.42 -3.26 -35.75
C VAL A 171 -1.31 -2.91 -34.27
N ARG A 172 -0.60 -1.84 -33.96
CA ARG A 172 -0.41 -1.33 -32.59
C ARG A 172 -1.02 0.05 -32.46
N ASN A 173 -1.89 0.23 -31.48
CA ASN A 173 -2.46 1.53 -31.14
C ASN A 173 -1.79 2.13 -29.90
N GLU A 174 -2.15 3.35 -29.54
CA GLU A 174 -1.62 4.07 -28.37
C GLU A 174 -1.83 3.29 -27.05
N VAL A 175 -2.89 2.51 -26.94
CA VAL A 175 -3.18 1.71 -25.73
C VAL A 175 -2.19 0.55 -25.60
N THR A 176 -1.88 -0.16 -26.71
CA THR A 176 -0.92 -1.27 -26.70
C THR A 176 0.48 -0.79 -26.35
N TRP A 177 0.93 0.34 -26.95
CA TRP A 177 2.19 0.96 -26.61
C TRP A 177 2.25 1.37 -25.12
N THR A 178 1.19 2.01 -24.62
CA THR A 178 1.13 2.40 -23.20
C THR A 178 1.15 1.18 -22.27
N SER A 179 0.45 0.11 -22.62
CA SER A 179 0.40 -1.12 -21.82
C SER A 179 1.75 -1.79 -21.68
N ILE A 180 2.52 -1.89 -22.78
CA ILE A 180 3.86 -2.50 -22.74
C ILE A 180 4.87 -1.62 -21.99
N ILE A 181 4.82 -0.29 -22.14
CA ILE A 181 5.64 0.67 -21.38
C ILE A 181 5.38 0.53 -19.87
N VAL A 182 4.10 0.45 -19.47
CA VAL A 182 3.72 0.24 -18.06
C VAL A 182 4.19 -1.13 -17.56
N ALA A 183 4.11 -2.18 -18.38
CA ALA A 183 4.61 -3.51 -18.03
C ALA A 183 6.11 -3.50 -17.72
N TYR A 184 6.94 -2.92 -18.58
CA TYR A 184 8.38 -2.77 -18.34
C TYR A 184 8.69 -1.91 -17.12
N SER A 185 7.95 -0.80 -16.92
CA SER A 185 8.06 0.05 -15.72
C SER A 185 7.77 -0.72 -14.42
N SER A 186 6.87 -1.68 -14.46
CA SER A 186 6.53 -2.49 -13.29
C SER A 186 7.60 -3.51 -12.93
N HIS A 187 8.47 -3.85 -13.89
CA HIS A 187 9.61 -4.74 -13.73
C HIS A 187 10.94 -4.00 -13.50
N ALA A 188 10.87 -2.69 -13.24
CA ALA A 188 12.02 -1.82 -13.05
C ALA A 188 12.99 -1.76 -14.27
N ASP A 189 12.55 -2.19 -15.44
CA ASP A 189 13.30 -2.04 -16.70
C ASP A 189 12.92 -0.71 -17.37
N TYR A 190 13.44 0.36 -16.79
CA TYR A 190 13.14 1.73 -17.24
C TYR A 190 13.81 2.08 -18.57
N LEU A 191 14.89 1.41 -18.91
CA LEU A 191 15.61 1.64 -20.18
C LEU A 191 14.78 1.14 -21.36
N GLU A 192 14.23 -0.07 -21.26
CA GLU A 192 13.41 -0.63 -22.32
C GLU A 192 12.06 0.09 -22.42
N ALA A 193 11.47 0.50 -21.27
CA ALA A 193 10.29 1.35 -21.25
C ALA A 193 10.51 2.68 -22.00
N LYS A 194 11.68 3.32 -21.82
CA LYS A 194 12.04 4.56 -22.53
C LYS A 194 12.24 4.34 -24.03
N LYS A 195 12.95 3.27 -24.45
CA LYS A 195 13.11 2.95 -25.88
C LYS A 195 11.75 2.79 -26.56
N LEU A 196 10.84 2.00 -25.95
CA LEU A 196 9.50 1.80 -26.48
C LEU A 196 8.70 3.11 -26.58
N PHE A 197 8.89 4.00 -25.62
CA PHE A 197 8.27 5.32 -25.68
C PHE A 197 8.84 6.18 -26.80
N ASP A 198 10.15 6.10 -27.05
CA ASP A 198 10.82 6.85 -28.11
C ASP A 198 10.43 6.32 -29.50
N GLU A 199 10.20 5.01 -29.64
CA GLU A 199 9.71 4.34 -30.86
C GLU A 199 8.20 4.56 -31.12
N MET A 200 7.44 5.05 -30.12
CA MET A 200 5.99 5.23 -30.23
C MET A 200 5.64 6.31 -31.28
N PRO A 201 4.86 5.97 -32.33
CA PRO A 201 4.60 6.88 -33.46
C PRO A 201 3.77 8.11 -33.07
N GLN A 202 2.78 7.93 -32.22
CA GLN A 202 1.89 9.00 -31.74
C GLN A 202 1.77 8.93 -30.22
N ARG A 203 1.97 10.03 -29.56
CA ARG A 203 1.94 10.15 -28.09
C ARG A 203 0.68 10.93 -27.68
N ASN A 204 -0.07 10.34 -26.76
CA ASN A 204 -1.24 10.98 -26.15
C ASN A 204 -0.99 11.27 -24.65
N CYS A 205 -1.92 11.97 -23.99
CA CYS A 205 -1.79 12.26 -22.56
C CYS A 205 -1.58 11.01 -21.68
N ALA A 206 -2.15 9.86 -22.06
CA ALA A 206 -2.01 8.64 -21.29
C ALA A 206 -0.59 8.08 -21.35
N SER A 207 0.02 8.02 -22.56
CA SER A 207 1.40 7.56 -22.76
C SER A 207 2.41 8.51 -22.12
N LEU A 208 2.19 9.83 -22.21
CA LEU A 208 3.02 10.84 -21.55
C LEU A 208 2.96 10.67 -20.01
N ASN A 209 1.77 10.53 -19.43
CA ASN A 209 1.61 10.27 -18.00
C ASN A 209 2.24 8.95 -17.57
N ALA A 210 2.15 7.90 -18.38
CA ALA A 210 2.83 6.63 -18.13
C ALA A 210 4.35 6.82 -18.09
N MET A 211 4.92 7.56 -19.04
CA MET A 211 6.37 7.81 -19.08
C MET A 211 6.84 8.73 -17.94
N ILE A 212 6.08 9.75 -17.56
CA ILE A 212 6.33 10.54 -16.35
C ILE A 212 6.42 9.63 -15.13
N LYS A 213 5.48 8.68 -14.99
CA LYS A 213 5.50 7.70 -13.89
C LYS A 213 6.72 6.78 -13.95
N VAL A 214 7.20 6.42 -15.15
CA VAL A 214 8.47 5.67 -15.34
C VAL A 214 9.65 6.45 -14.79
N PHE A 215 9.81 7.72 -15.19
CA PHE A 215 10.87 8.60 -14.71
C PHE A 215 10.82 8.81 -13.20
N ILE A 216 9.63 8.99 -12.61
CA ILE A 216 9.47 9.11 -11.16
C ILE A 216 9.93 7.83 -10.45
N LYS A 217 9.59 6.65 -10.98
CA LYS A 217 10.02 5.37 -10.39
C LYS A 217 11.51 5.12 -10.51
N SER A 218 12.15 5.58 -11.59
CA SER A 218 13.61 5.50 -11.77
C SER A 218 14.38 6.55 -10.95
N GLY A 219 13.68 7.47 -10.26
CA GLY A 219 14.30 8.56 -9.51
C GLY A 219 14.67 9.79 -10.35
N ASP A 220 14.41 9.78 -11.65
CA ASP A 220 14.72 10.89 -12.56
C ASP A 220 13.57 11.92 -12.63
N LEU A 221 13.41 12.65 -11.53
CA LEU A 221 12.40 13.72 -11.45
C LEU A 221 12.64 14.87 -12.43
N ARG A 222 13.90 15.09 -12.85
CA ARG A 222 14.24 16.13 -13.82
C ARG A 222 13.62 15.81 -15.18
N SER A 223 13.83 14.61 -15.69
CA SER A 223 13.22 14.17 -16.96
C SER A 223 11.71 14.10 -16.87
N ALA A 224 11.15 13.65 -15.72
CA ALA A 224 9.72 13.67 -15.47
C ALA A 224 9.15 15.09 -15.58
N ARG A 225 9.82 16.09 -15.00
CA ARG A 225 9.41 17.49 -15.04
C ARG A 225 9.48 18.08 -16.44
N LEU A 226 10.57 17.84 -17.16
CA LEU A 226 10.72 18.30 -18.54
C LEU A 226 9.58 17.77 -19.42
N LEU A 227 9.31 16.45 -19.34
CA LEU A 227 8.24 15.84 -20.12
C LEU A 227 6.87 16.39 -19.74
N PHE A 228 6.63 16.66 -18.46
CA PHE A 228 5.39 17.30 -17.99
C PHE A 228 5.26 18.72 -18.56
N ASP A 229 6.32 19.52 -18.55
CA ASP A 229 6.29 20.89 -19.05
C ASP A 229 6.04 20.95 -20.56
N GLU A 230 6.58 19.99 -21.32
CA GLU A 230 6.39 19.85 -22.78
C GLU A 230 4.99 19.33 -23.17
N MET A 231 4.20 18.80 -22.22
CA MET A 231 2.85 18.30 -22.54
C MET A 231 1.96 19.43 -23.10
N PRO A 232 1.36 19.24 -24.29
CA PRO A 232 0.48 20.26 -24.90
C PRO A 232 -0.81 20.47 -24.09
N HIS A 233 -1.34 19.39 -23.51
CA HIS A 233 -2.54 19.40 -22.66
C HIS A 233 -2.25 18.63 -21.37
N LYS A 234 -2.33 19.31 -20.24
CA LYS A 234 -2.17 18.75 -18.91
C LYS A 234 -3.54 18.53 -18.28
N ASN A 235 -3.83 17.31 -17.87
CA ASN A 235 -5.07 16.98 -17.17
C ASN A 235 -4.81 16.74 -15.65
N ALA A 236 -5.87 16.54 -14.86
CA ALA A 236 -5.75 16.28 -13.43
C ALA A 236 -4.81 15.11 -13.11
N VAL A 237 -4.79 14.05 -13.95
CA VAL A 237 -3.90 12.90 -13.80
C VAL A 237 -2.43 13.30 -13.97
N SER A 238 -2.12 14.21 -14.92
CA SER A 238 -0.75 14.69 -15.13
C SER A 238 -0.23 15.43 -13.91
N PHE A 239 -1.02 16.36 -13.37
CA PHE A 239 -0.68 17.10 -12.15
C PHE A 239 -0.51 16.16 -10.97
N THR A 240 -1.48 15.27 -10.71
CA THR A 240 -1.44 14.34 -9.59
C THR A 240 -0.25 13.38 -9.67
N THR A 241 0.12 12.94 -10.88
CA THR A 241 1.30 12.07 -11.08
C THR A 241 2.58 12.79 -10.67
N MET A 242 2.76 14.05 -11.08
CA MET A 242 3.92 14.86 -10.71
C MET A 242 3.93 15.24 -9.22
N ILE A 243 2.77 15.59 -8.64
CA ILE A 243 2.61 15.83 -7.20
C ILE A 243 3.08 14.62 -6.40
N ASN A 244 2.60 13.42 -6.75
CA ASN A 244 3.04 12.18 -6.11
C ASN A 244 4.55 11.93 -6.27
N GLY A 245 5.12 12.29 -7.42
CA GLY A 245 6.56 12.17 -7.67
C GLY A 245 7.38 13.05 -6.72
N TYR A 246 7.04 14.33 -6.63
CA TYR A 246 7.70 15.27 -5.73
C TYR A 246 7.47 14.91 -4.25
N ALA A 247 6.25 14.49 -3.87
CA ALA A 247 5.97 14.05 -2.51
C ALA A 247 6.84 12.85 -2.09
N LYS A 248 7.04 11.87 -2.99
CA LYS A 248 7.91 10.71 -2.73
C LYS A 248 9.38 11.06 -2.60
N SER A 249 9.85 12.11 -3.26
CA SER A 249 11.24 12.59 -3.14
C SER A 249 11.46 13.54 -1.96
N GLY A 250 10.40 13.90 -1.23
CA GLY A 250 10.47 14.84 -0.11
C GLY A 250 10.34 16.32 -0.52
N ASP A 251 10.26 16.64 -1.81
CA ASP A 251 10.12 18.03 -2.27
C ASP A 251 8.66 18.49 -2.23
N MET A 252 8.19 18.74 -1.01
CA MET A 252 6.82 19.20 -0.79
C MET A 252 6.56 20.63 -1.30
N ALA A 253 7.59 21.44 -1.46
CA ALA A 253 7.46 22.80 -2.01
C ALA A 253 7.06 22.77 -3.49
N SER A 254 7.75 21.95 -4.30
CA SER A 254 7.41 21.74 -5.71
C SER A 254 6.06 21.03 -5.87
N ALA A 255 5.75 20.05 -5.03
CA ALA A 255 4.45 19.39 -5.02
C ALA A 255 3.32 20.40 -4.75
N ARG A 256 3.47 21.28 -3.76
CA ARG A 256 2.51 22.33 -3.43
C ARG A 256 2.32 23.33 -4.56
N SER A 257 3.41 23.79 -5.16
CA SER A 257 3.37 24.70 -6.31
C SER A 257 2.55 24.14 -7.47
N LEU A 258 2.74 22.85 -7.81
CA LEU A 258 1.96 22.18 -8.85
C LEU A 258 0.49 21.99 -8.47
N PHE A 259 0.22 21.67 -7.22
CA PHE A 259 -1.15 21.57 -6.73
C PHE A 259 -1.89 22.91 -6.85
N ASP A 260 -1.23 24.02 -6.51
CA ASP A 260 -1.82 25.35 -6.60
C ASP A 260 -2.05 25.77 -8.06
N GLN A 261 -1.16 25.38 -8.98
CA GLN A 261 -1.27 25.64 -10.42
C GLN A 261 -2.33 24.77 -11.12
N SER A 262 -2.73 23.63 -10.53
CA SER A 262 -3.74 22.77 -11.15
C SER A 262 -5.07 23.50 -11.32
N PRO A 263 -5.63 23.58 -12.55
CA PRO A 263 -6.87 24.29 -12.81
C PRO A 263 -8.07 23.60 -12.16
N GLU A 264 -8.05 22.27 -12.12
CA GLU A 264 -9.07 21.44 -11.49
C GLU A 264 -8.43 20.65 -10.36
N LYS A 265 -8.94 20.84 -9.15
CA LYS A 265 -8.55 20.10 -7.96
C LYS A 265 -9.59 19.04 -7.66
N ASP A 266 -9.39 17.85 -8.21
CA ASP A 266 -10.23 16.69 -7.93
C ASP A 266 -9.86 16.06 -6.58
N ILE A 267 -10.69 15.12 -6.11
CA ILE A 267 -10.49 14.41 -4.84
C ILE A 267 -9.12 13.72 -4.80
N VAL A 268 -8.62 13.22 -5.95
CA VAL A 268 -7.36 12.48 -6.03
C VAL A 268 -6.17 13.39 -5.79
N SER A 269 -6.19 14.61 -6.32
CA SER A 269 -5.13 15.61 -6.11
C SER A 269 -5.08 16.10 -4.66
N TRP A 270 -6.24 16.33 -4.02
CA TRP A 270 -6.31 16.67 -2.60
C TRP A 270 -5.75 15.53 -1.74
N SER A 271 -6.20 14.30 -1.98
CA SER A 271 -5.76 13.11 -1.23
C SER A 271 -4.27 12.86 -1.39
N ALA A 272 -3.73 13.04 -2.61
CA ALA A 272 -2.30 12.91 -2.89
C ALA A 272 -1.45 13.92 -2.11
N MET A 273 -1.89 15.19 -2.01
CA MET A 273 -1.17 16.22 -1.25
C MET A 273 -1.25 15.98 0.26
N ILE A 274 -2.43 15.61 0.78
CA ILE A 274 -2.60 15.29 2.21
C ILE A 274 -1.70 14.11 2.60
N ALA A 275 -1.72 13.03 1.79
CA ALA A 275 -0.85 11.88 2.00
C ALA A 275 0.64 12.25 1.89
N GLY A 276 1.00 13.09 0.91
CA GLY A 276 2.35 13.58 0.72
C GLY A 276 2.88 14.32 1.95
N TYR A 277 2.13 15.27 2.49
CA TYR A 277 2.52 15.98 3.72
C TYR A 277 2.65 15.02 4.91
N THR A 278 1.70 14.09 5.06
CA THR A 278 1.74 13.09 6.14
C THR A 278 2.99 12.20 6.04
N GLN A 279 3.31 11.68 4.85
CA GLN A 279 4.47 10.81 4.62
C GLN A 279 5.80 11.53 4.83
N ASN A 280 5.84 12.85 4.62
CA ASN A 280 7.03 13.67 4.82
C ASN A 280 7.12 14.31 6.20
N GLY A 281 6.36 13.83 7.20
CA GLY A 281 6.45 14.30 8.58
C GLY A 281 5.98 15.75 8.77
N GLN A 282 5.06 16.22 7.93
CA GLN A 282 4.46 17.56 8.00
C GLN A 282 2.95 17.48 8.34
N PRO A 283 2.57 16.86 9.48
CA PRO A 283 1.17 16.59 9.80
C PRO A 283 0.32 17.86 9.90
N LYS A 284 0.87 18.97 10.38
CA LYS A 284 0.14 20.24 10.50
C LYS A 284 -0.33 20.77 9.14
N GLU A 285 0.50 20.65 8.12
CA GLU A 285 0.13 21.09 6.76
C GLU A 285 -0.89 20.12 6.12
N ALA A 286 -0.78 18.82 6.38
CA ALA A 286 -1.78 17.84 5.95
C ALA A 286 -3.18 18.17 6.50
N ILE A 287 -3.25 18.51 7.79
CA ILE A 287 -4.50 18.86 8.48
C ILE A 287 -5.07 20.17 7.93
N ARG A 288 -4.24 21.20 7.77
CA ARG A 288 -4.69 22.48 7.16
C ARG A 288 -5.28 22.25 5.78
N LEU A 289 -4.60 21.43 4.98
CA LEU A 289 -5.07 21.13 3.63
C LEU A 289 -6.40 20.35 3.62
N PHE A 290 -6.60 19.46 4.58
CA PHE A 290 -7.87 18.77 4.75
C PHE A 290 -9.02 19.72 5.12
N VAL A 291 -8.78 20.67 5.99
CA VAL A 291 -9.75 21.73 6.34
C VAL A 291 -10.09 22.56 5.11
N ASP A 292 -9.09 22.93 4.30
CA ASP A 292 -9.28 23.66 3.04
C ASP A 292 -10.09 22.84 2.03
N MET A 293 -9.83 21.53 1.90
CA MET A 293 -10.60 20.63 1.05
C MET A 293 -12.10 20.65 1.41
N ARG A 294 -12.41 20.58 2.69
CA ARG A 294 -13.79 20.64 3.19
C ARG A 294 -14.43 22.01 2.95
N SER A 295 -13.70 23.10 3.16
CA SER A 295 -14.21 24.47 2.92
C SER A 295 -14.65 24.69 1.48
N LYS A 296 -14.02 23.95 0.54
CA LYS A 296 -14.38 23.91 -0.89
C LYS A 296 -15.44 22.88 -1.25
N ASN A 297 -16.13 22.30 -0.25
CA ASN A 297 -17.18 21.28 -0.43
C ASN A 297 -16.72 20.01 -1.18
N VAL A 298 -15.43 19.70 -1.18
CA VAL A 298 -14.91 18.43 -1.69
C VAL A 298 -15.08 17.37 -0.61
N LYS A 299 -15.86 16.32 -0.89
CA LYS A 299 -16.09 15.23 0.07
C LYS A 299 -14.83 14.36 0.17
N PRO A 300 -14.30 14.13 1.39
CA PRO A 300 -13.17 13.23 1.57
C PRO A 300 -13.52 11.79 1.19
N ASP A 301 -12.54 11.08 0.62
CA ASP A 301 -12.59 9.65 0.38
C ASP A 301 -11.89 8.86 1.51
N GLU A 302 -11.92 7.54 1.44
CA GLU A 302 -11.28 6.67 2.44
C GLU A 302 -9.76 6.90 2.52
N TYR A 303 -9.13 7.24 1.40
CA TYR A 303 -7.68 7.47 1.34
C TYR A 303 -7.29 8.79 2.01
N SER A 304 -8.01 9.87 1.75
CA SER A 304 -7.81 11.16 2.43
C SER A 304 -8.10 11.06 3.93
N MET A 305 -9.11 10.26 4.33
CA MET A 305 -9.43 10.03 5.72
C MET A 305 -8.32 9.24 6.44
N SER A 306 -7.81 8.16 5.85
CA SER A 306 -6.69 7.40 6.41
C SER A 306 -5.44 8.28 6.56
N SER A 307 -5.17 9.13 5.57
CA SER A 307 -4.04 10.07 5.62
C SER A 307 -4.22 11.14 6.72
N LEU A 308 -5.43 11.66 6.91
CA LEU A 308 -5.74 12.58 8.01
C LEU A 308 -5.54 11.94 9.37
N ILE A 309 -6.08 10.72 9.56
CA ILE A 309 -5.93 9.96 10.82
C ILE A 309 -4.45 9.73 11.12
N SER A 310 -3.67 9.34 10.11
CA SER A 310 -2.22 9.16 10.26
C SER A 310 -1.50 10.46 10.60
N ALA A 311 -1.90 11.59 10.00
CA ALA A 311 -1.35 12.91 10.33
C ALA A 311 -1.66 13.29 11.79
N CYS A 312 -2.87 13.02 12.27
CA CYS A 312 -3.26 13.27 13.66
C CYS A 312 -2.46 12.39 14.63
N SER A 313 -2.28 11.11 14.29
CA SER A 313 -1.44 10.18 15.05
C SER A 313 0.00 10.67 15.18
N GLN A 314 0.59 11.20 14.09
CA GLN A 314 1.95 11.76 14.09
C GLN A 314 2.04 13.07 14.86
N ALA A 315 0.99 13.90 14.84
CA ALA A 315 0.97 15.17 15.58
C ALA A 315 0.90 14.95 17.09
N GLY A 316 0.36 13.82 17.55
CA GLY A 316 0.19 13.50 18.96
C GLY A 316 -0.77 14.45 19.69
N ASP A 317 -1.63 15.15 18.95
CA ASP A 317 -2.53 16.16 19.48
C ASP A 317 -3.88 15.53 19.85
N TRP A 318 -4.16 15.50 21.14
CA TRP A 318 -5.39 14.93 21.70
C TRP A 318 -6.68 15.62 21.21
N GLU A 319 -6.72 16.96 21.20
CA GLU A 319 -7.91 17.71 20.80
C GLU A 319 -8.24 17.46 19.33
N LEU A 320 -7.21 17.38 18.51
CA LEU A 320 -7.34 17.08 17.10
C LEU A 320 -7.83 15.65 16.87
N ALA A 321 -7.29 14.68 17.61
CA ALA A 321 -7.70 13.28 17.52
C ALA A 321 -9.18 13.12 17.90
N LYS A 322 -9.62 13.80 18.95
CA LYS A 322 -11.01 13.83 19.39
C LYS A 322 -11.95 14.42 18.32
N TRP A 323 -11.52 15.51 17.69
CA TRP A 323 -12.27 16.12 16.60
C TRP A 323 -12.41 15.18 15.40
N VAL A 324 -11.31 14.51 15.00
CA VAL A 324 -11.32 13.56 13.88
C VAL A 324 -12.22 12.35 14.19
N ASP A 325 -12.14 11.79 15.40
CA ASP A 325 -12.98 10.65 15.82
C ASP A 325 -14.48 11.03 15.79
N SER A 326 -14.85 12.22 16.29
CA SER A 326 -16.20 12.74 16.22
C SER A 326 -16.66 12.94 14.78
N TYR A 327 -15.83 13.55 13.95
CA TYR A 327 -16.14 13.79 12.54
C TYR A 327 -16.42 12.50 11.77
N ILE A 328 -15.60 11.46 11.99
CA ILE A 328 -15.79 10.16 11.34
C ILE A 328 -17.08 9.49 11.82
N THR A 329 -17.39 9.62 13.10
CA THR A 329 -18.62 9.06 13.69
C THR A 329 -19.87 9.74 13.12
N GLU A 330 -19.86 11.05 12.96
CA GLU A 330 -20.97 11.84 12.41
C GLU A 330 -21.20 11.62 10.91
N THR A 331 -20.12 11.43 10.14
CA THR A 331 -20.21 11.31 8.67
C THR A 331 -20.70 9.95 8.19
N SER A 332 -21.12 9.06 9.09
CA SER A 332 -21.63 7.71 8.75
C SER A 332 -20.68 6.91 7.83
N ILE A 333 -19.41 7.28 7.81
CA ILE A 333 -18.38 6.44 7.18
C ILE A 333 -18.42 5.13 7.97
N GLN A 334 -18.75 4.04 7.29
CA GLN A 334 -18.94 2.73 7.94
C GLN A 334 -17.57 2.21 8.40
N VAL A 335 -17.03 2.79 9.47
CA VAL A 335 -15.75 2.41 10.09
C VAL A 335 -15.69 0.91 10.33
N ASN A 336 -16.83 0.32 10.74
CA ASN A 336 -16.94 -1.13 10.98
C ASN A 336 -16.82 -2.00 9.73
N GLN A 337 -16.89 -1.43 8.53
CA GLN A 337 -16.78 -2.18 7.28
C GLN A 337 -15.41 -2.00 6.60
N ASN A 338 -14.65 -0.96 7.00
CA ASN A 338 -13.32 -0.71 6.46
C ASN A 338 -12.25 -0.94 7.53
N THR A 339 -11.62 -2.12 7.46
CA THR A 339 -10.59 -2.55 8.41
C THR A 339 -9.41 -1.58 8.49
N HIS A 340 -9.02 -0.97 7.37
CA HIS A 340 -7.89 -0.03 7.33
C HIS A 340 -8.18 1.29 8.08
N VAL A 341 -9.37 1.85 7.90
CA VAL A 341 -9.78 3.06 8.64
C VAL A 341 -9.91 2.75 10.12
N ALA A 342 -10.49 1.60 10.47
CA ALA A 342 -10.60 1.17 11.87
C ALA A 342 -9.23 0.98 12.53
N ALA A 343 -8.27 0.33 11.85
CA ALA A 343 -6.91 0.16 12.34
C ALA A 343 -6.19 1.50 12.54
N ALA A 344 -6.33 2.43 11.60
CA ALA A 344 -5.76 3.78 11.71
C ALA A 344 -6.36 4.56 12.89
N LEU A 345 -7.67 4.43 13.16
CA LEU A 345 -8.30 5.04 14.33
C LEU A 345 -7.82 4.44 15.66
N VAL A 346 -7.57 3.12 15.69
CA VAL A 346 -6.96 2.46 16.85
C VAL A 346 -5.58 3.05 17.10
N ASP A 347 -4.73 3.16 16.07
CA ASP A 347 -3.38 3.74 16.16
C ASP A 347 -3.42 5.20 16.67
N MET A 348 -4.25 6.03 16.05
CA MET A 348 -4.39 7.44 16.43
C MET A 348 -4.83 7.60 17.91
N ASN A 349 -5.91 6.90 18.31
CA ASN A 349 -6.41 7.01 19.68
C ASN A 349 -5.39 6.50 20.69
N ALA A 350 -4.70 5.40 20.37
CA ALA A 350 -3.66 4.84 21.23
C ALA A 350 -2.48 5.81 21.41
N LYS A 351 -1.95 6.39 20.33
CA LYS A 351 -0.82 7.33 20.36
C LYS A 351 -1.18 8.68 20.97
N CYS A 352 -2.40 9.16 20.77
CA CYS A 352 -2.87 10.43 21.33
C CYS A 352 -3.39 10.32 22.77
N GLY A 353 -3.27 9.18 23.44
CA GLY A 353 -3.59 9.02 24.86
C GLY A 353 -4.99 8.48 25.18
N ASN A 354 -5.81 8.11 24.19
CA ASN A 354 -7.14 7.56 24.41
C ASN A 354 -7.16 6.03 24.28
N LEU A 355 -6.50 5.37 25.20
CA LEU A 355 -6.38 3.92 25.18
C LEU A 355 -7.73 3.19 25.32
N GLU A 356 -8.66 3.74 26.11
CA GLU A 356 -10.01 3.16 26.28
C GLU A 356 -10.81 3.16 24.96
N ARG A 357 -10.74 4.27 24.23
CA ARG A 357 -11.39 4.39 22.92
C ARG A 357 -10.73 3.46 21.90
N ALA A 358 -9.38 3.40 21.88
CA ALA A 358 -8.62 2.48 21.04
C ALA A 358 -9.03 1.02 21.30
N ALA A 359 -9.11 0.62 22.58
CA ALA A 359 -9.53 -0.73 22.97
C ALA A 359 -10.99 -1.04 22.56
N THR A 360 -11.88 -0.05 22.68
CA THR A 360 -13.29 -0.19 22.26
C THR A 360 -13.39 -0.37 20.74
N LEU A 361 -12.67 0.44 19.96
CA LEU A 361 -12.62 0.32 18.51
C LEU A 361 -12.07 -1.03 18.10
N PHE A 362 -10.93 -1.45 18.68
CA PHE A 362 -10.29 -2.72 18.40
C PHE A 362 -11.21 -3.92 18.72
N LYS A 363 -11.92 -3.88 19.84
CA LYS A 363 -12.88 -4.93 20.26
C LYS A 363 -14.04 -5.07 19.28
N ASN A 364 -14.51 -3.94 18.73
CA ASN A 364 -15.68 -3.89 17.83
C ASN A 364 -15.32 -4.15 16.36
N MET A 365 -14.04 -4.33 16.01
CA MET A 365 -13.62 -4.70 14.66
C MET A 365 -14.15 -6.10 14.29
N PRO A 366 -14.86 -6.26 13.17
CA PRO A 366 -15.39 -7.55 12.75
C PRO A 366 -14.29 -8.54 12.35
N ARG A 367 -13.17 -8.02 11.85
CA ARG A 367 -11.97 -8.77 11.52
C ARG A 367 -10.75 -7.93 11.94
N ARG A 368 -9.87 -8.54 12.72
CA ARG A 368 -8.62 -7.93 13.13
C ARG A 368 -7.51 -8.44 12.24
N ASP A 369 -6.74 -7.53 11.68
CA ASP A 369 -5.57 -7.83 10.88
C ASP A 369 -4.28 -7.54 11.67
N LEU A 370 -3.15 -7.88 11.08
CA LEU A 370 -1.84 -7.69 11.70
C LEU A 370 -1.59 -6.22 12.09
N VAL A 371 -2.01 -5.28 11.23
CA VAL A 371 -1.82 -3.83 11.47
C VAL A 371 -2.58 -3.38 12.72
N SER A 372 -3.84 -3.78 12.87
CA SER A 372 -4.65 -3.43 14.03
C SER A 372 -4.11 -4.01 15.34
N TYR A 373 -3.57 -5.25 15.31
CA TYR A 373 -2.89 -5.84 16.44
C TYR A 373 -1.61 -5.06 16.82
N CYS A 374 -0.75 -4.76 15.85
CA CYS A 374 0.49 -4.02 16.08
C CYS A 374 0.21 -2.61 16.65
N SER A 375 -0.78 -1.91 16.11
CA SER A 375 -1.18 -0.59 16.62
C SER A 375 -1.65 -0.64 18.07
N MET A 376 -2.46 -1.63 18.43
CA MET A 376 -2.94 -1.79 19.80
C MET A 376 -1.82 -2.21 20.76
N ILE A 377 -0.94 -3.13 20.37
CA ILE A 377 0.21 -3.59 21.15
C ILE A 377 1.16 -2.41 21.39
N GLN A 378 1.47 -1.63 20.38
CA GLN A 378 2.32 -0.44 20.52
C GLN A 378 1.68 0.62 21.43
N GLY A 379 0.37 0.84 21.28
CA GLY A 379 -0.39 1.73 22.16
C GLY A 379 -0.32 1.30 23.62
N LEU A 380 -0.55 0.03 23.92
CA LEU A 380 -0.41 -0.53 25.27
C LEU A 380 1.00 -0.32 25.84
N SER A 381 2.03 -0.51 25.01
CA SER A 381 3.44 -0.31 25.42
C SER A 381 3.73 1.13 25.82
N VAL A 382 3.34 2.09 24.98
CA VAL A 382 3.54 3.53 25.24
C VAL A 382 2.87 3.97 26.55
N HIS A 383 1.73 3.35 26.90
CA HIS A 383 1.02 3.63 28.15
C HIS A 383 1.46 2.76 29.34
N GLY A 384 2.62 2.06 29.24
CA GLY A 384 3.18 1.27 30.32
C GLY A 384 2.45 -0.04 30.63
N GLN A 385 1.52 -0.48 29.76
CA GLN A 385 0.74 -1.70 29.93
C GLN A 385 1.39 -2.88 29.19
N SER A 386 2.69 -3.05 29.36
CA SER A 386 3.50 -4.01 28.60
C SER A 386 3.07 -5.46 28.78
N VAL A 387 2.62 -5.85 29.97
CA VAL A 387 2.10 -7.20 30.24
C VAL A 387 0.86 -7.49 29.38
N GLN A 388 -0.03 -6.52 29.25
CA GLN A 388 -1.21 -6.64 28.41
C GLN A 388 -0.84 -6.67 26.91
N ALA A 389 0.19 -5.92 26.51
CA ALA A 389 0.71 -5.92 25.15
C ALA A 389 1.24 -7.31 24.76
N VAL A 390 2.04 -7.94 25.64
CA VAL A 390 2.53 -9.32 25.43
C VAL A 390 1.39 -10.32 25.37
N ALA A 391 0.42 -10.24 26.29
CA ALA A 391 -0.76 -11.09 26.27
C ALA A 391 -1.59 -10.94 24.98
N LEU A 392 -1.70 -9.71 24.46
CA LEU A 392 -2.38 -9.44 23.20
C LEU A 392 -1.63 -10.01 21.99
N PHE A 393 -0.30 -10.01 22.02
CA PHE A 393 0.52 -10.63 20.98
C PHE A 393 0.33 -12.16 20.97
N HIS A 394 0.33 -12.81 22.12
CA HIS A 394 0.02 -14.26 22.20
C HIS A 394 -1.38 -14.56 21.64
N LYS A 395 -2.38 -13.74 21.99
CA LYS A 395 -3.73 -13.90 21.46
C LYS A 395 -3.76 -13.75 19.94
N MET A 396 -2.99 -12.83 19.36
CA MET A 396 -2.85 -12.68 17.89
C MET A 396 -2.36 -13.99 17.25
N LEU A 397 -1.35 -14.62 17.86
CA LEU A 397 -0.82 -15.91 17.38
C LEU A 397 -1.85 -17.04 17.49
N GLU A 398 -2.63 -17.08 18.58
CA GLU A 398 -3.71 -18.06 18.81
C GLU A 398 -4.85 -17.90 17.78
N GLU A 399 -5.19 -16.67 17.41
CA GLU A 399 -6.18 -16.37 16.36
C GLU A 399 -5.65 -16.69 14.93
N GLY A 400 -4.40 -17.17 14.80
CA GLY A 400 -3.81 -17.58 13.53
C GLY A 400 -3.29 -16.43 12.67
N VAL A 401 -3.12 -15.22 13.23
CA VAL A 401 -2.50 -14.10 12.53
C VAL A 401 -0.98 -14.28 12.56
N THR A 402 -0.37 -14.47 11.41
CA THR A 402 1.08 -14.66 11.28
C THR A 402 1.81 -13.32 11.45
N PRO A 403 2.81 -13.23 12.35
CA PRO A 403 3.61 -12.03 12.50
C PRO A 403 4.54 -11.83 11.30
N ASP A 404 4.77 -10.58 10.94
CA ASP A 404 5.81 -10.13 10.02
C ASP A 404 6.99 -9.51 10.79
N ASP A 405 8.01 -9.05 10.07
CA ASP A 405 9.19 -8.39 10.65
C ASP A 405 8.83 -7.19 11.54
N VAL A 406 7.81 -6.43 11.15
CA VAL A 406 7.37 -5.26 11.91
C VAL A 406 6.72 -5.66 13.23
N ALA A 407 5.86 -6.68 13.21
CA ALA A 407 5.21 -7.18 14.42
C ALA A 407 6.20 -7.75 15.43
N VAL A 408 7.25 -8.44 14.93
CA VAL A 408 8.33 -8.96 15.78
C VAL A 408 9.14 -7.82 16.39
N THR A 409 9.48 -6.81 15.61
CA THR A 409 10.17 -5.61 16.13
C THR A 409 9.34 -4.92 17.20
N VAL A 410 8.03 -4.73 16.97
CA VAL A 410 7.12 -4.10 17.96
C VAL A 410 7.08 -4.87 19.26
N ILE A 411 6.95 -6.20 19.24
CA ILE A 411 6.86 -6.96 20.51
C ILE A 411 8.21 -7.04 21.24
N LEU A 412 9.32 -7.13 20.52
CA LEU A 412 10.64 -7.08 21.12
C LEU A 412 10.91 -5.71 21.75
N ASP A 413 10.47 -4.63 21.13
CA ASP A 413 10.57 -3.27 21.67
C ASP A 413 9.73 -3.11 22.95
N VAL A 414 8.53 -3.69 22.99
CA VAL A 414 7.72 -3.80 24.22
C VAL A 414 8.52 -4.48 25.33
N CYS A 415 9.19 -5.59 25.05
CA CYS A 415 10.01 -6.31 26.02
C CYS A 415 11.21 -5.47 26.50
N VAL A 416 11.85 -4.71 25.57
CA VAL A 416 12.97 -3.81 25.91
C VAL A 416 12.53 -2.70 26.85
N HIS A 417 11.39 -2.06 26.59
CA HIS A 417 10.89 -0.97 27.43
C HIS A 417 10.38 -1.43 28.80
N ALA A 418 9.94 -2.67 28.91
CA ALA A 418 9.43 -3.26 30.14
C ALA A 418 10.48 -4.07 30.92
N ASP A 419 11.72 -4.16 30.43
CA ASP A 419 12.80 -5.01 30.96
C ASP A 419 12.39 -6.50 31.09
N LEU A 420 11.52 -7.00 30.19
CA LEU A 420 11.04 -8.39 30.14
C LEU A 420 12.02 -9.31 29.40
N VAL A 421 13.20 -9.53 30.01
CA VAL A 421 14.35 -10.16 29.35
C VAL A 421 14.07 -11.61 28.96
N GLU A 422 13.55 -12.42 29.88
CA GLU A 422 13.27 -13.84 29.63
C GLU A 422 12.18 -14.00 28.58
N GLU A 423 11.11 -13.21 28.68
CA GLU A 423 10.00 -13.25 27.74
C GLU A 423 10.43 -12.84 26.32
N GLY A 424 11.22 -11.76 26.21
CA GLY A 424 11.73 -11.32 24.91
C GLY A 424 12.65 -12.34 24.24
N CYS A 425 13.54 -12.98 25.00
CA CYS A 425 14.39 -14.06 24.47
C CYS A 425 13.59 -15.30 24.06
N ASN A 426 12.59 -15.69 24.86
CA ASN A 426 11.72 -16.81 24.55
C ASN A 426 10.87 -16.55 23.31
N LEU A 427 10.29 -15.36 23.18
CA LEU A 427 9.54 -14.95 21.99
C LEU A 427 10.42 -14.97 20.74
N PHE A 428 11.61 -14.37 20.80
CA PHE A 428 12.55 -14.37 19.69
C PHE A 428 12.88 -15.79 19.21
N ASN A 429 13.26 -16.68 20.14
CA ASN A 429 13.58 -18.07 19.82
C ASN A 429 12.38 -18.85 19.27
N SER A 430 11.18 -18.64 19.84
CA SER A 430 9.97 -19.30 19.37
C SER A 430 9.54 -18.86 17.98
N LEU A 431 9.70 -17.57 17.66
CA LEU A 431 9.36 -17.00 16.35
C LEU A 431 10.28 -17.54 15.25
N ILE A 432 11.58 -17.67 15.53
CA ILE A 432 12.53 -18.29 14.60
C ILE A 432 12.18 -19.76 14.36
N ASN A 433 12.00 -20.52 15.44
CA ASN A 433 11.85 -21.97 15.36
C ASN A 433 10.47 -22.42 14.85
N LYS A 434 9.39 -21.73 15.27
CA LYS A 434 8.01 -22.13 14.98
C LYS A 434 7.47 -21.52 13.68
N TYR A 435 7.87 -20.29 13.37
CA TYR A 435 7.37 -19.56 12.20
C TYR A 435 8.40 -19.45 11.07
N SER A 436 9.58 -20.08 11.22
CA SER A 436 10.69 -20.06 10.24
C SER A 436 11.04 -18.64 9.79
N LEU A 437 10.93 -17.68 10.70
CA LEU A 437 11.19 -16.27 10.44
C LEU A 437 12.70 -16.07 10.37
N VAL A 438 13.17 -15.42 9.31
CA VAL A 438 14.58 -15.05 9.18
C VAL A 438 14.79 -13.73 9.92
N PRO A 439 15.54 -13.71 11.07
CA PRO A 439 15.66 -12.48 11.84
C PRO A 439 16.38 -11.37 11.06
N SER A 440 15.82 -10.18 11.09
CA SER A 440 16.43 -8.97 10.53
C SER A 440 17.46 -8.37 11.46
N THR A 441 18.24 -7.40 10.95
CA THR A 441 19.19 -6.61 11.74
C THR A 441 18.53 -5.89 12.92
N ASP A 442 17.30 -5.41 12.75
CA ASP A 442 16.54 -4.69 13.76
C ASP A 442 16.10 -5.62 14.91
N HIS A 443 15.72 -6.86 14.59
CA HIS A 443 15.41 -7.87 15.62
C HIS A 443 16.62 -8.17 16.51
N TYR A 444 17.80 -8.35 15.90
CA TYR A 444 19.05 -8.54 16.65
C TYR A 444 19.39 -7.31 17.49
N ALA A 445 19.17 -6.10 16.98
CA ALA A 445 19.39 -4.87 17.73
C ALA A 445 18.49 -4.79 18.97
N CYS A 446 17.22 -5.16 18.88
CA CYS A 446 16.29 -5.23 20.00
C CYS A 446 16.75 -6.23 21.05
N ILE A 447 17.15 -7.46 20.66
CA ILE A 447 17.62 -8.48 21.60
C ILE A 447 18.93 -8.05 22.29
N VAL A 448 19.87 -7.48 21.54
CA VAL A 448 21.13 -6.96 22.10
C VAL A 448 20.87 -5.83 23.07
N ASN A 449 19.94 -4.92 22.75
CA ASN A 449 19.55 -3.83 23.66
C ASN A 449 18.91 -4.40 24.94
N LEU A 450 18.01 -5.38 24.81
CA LEU A 450 17.35 -6.06 25.93
C LEU A 450 18.36 -6.72 26.88
N LEU A 451 19.26 -7.54 26.34
CA LEU A 451 20.31 -8.22 27.11
C LEU A 451 21.32 -7.21 27.68
N GLY A 452 21.65 -6.18 26.91
CA GLY A 452 22.56 -5.11 27.36
C GLY A 452 22.01 -4.34 28.57
N ARG A 453 20.73 -3.97 28.56
CA ARG A 453 20.06 -3.31 29.71
C ARG A 453 20.03 -4.22 30.93
N ALA A 454 19.85 -5.51 30.75
CA ALA A 454 19.89 -6.50 31.82
C ALA A 454 21.29 -6.85 32.35
N GLY A 455 22.35 -6.26 31.81
CA GLY A 455 23.73 -6.53 32.19
C GLY A 455 24.31 -7.85 31.67
N LYS A 456 23.58 -8.58 30.81
CA LYS A 456 24.02 -9.82 30.15
C LYS A 456 24.92 -9.55 28.93
N LEU A 457 25.98 -8.75 29.15
CA LEU A 457 26.84 -8.19 28.11
C LEU A 457 27.52 -9.25 27.25
N LYS A 458 27.97 -10.35 27.87
CA LYS A 458 28.65 -11.45 27.17
C LYS A 458 27.70 -12.19 26.22
N GLU A 459 26.45 -12.43 26.64
CA GLU A 459 25.43 -13.05 25.81
C GLU A 459 25.08 -12.15 24.60
N ALA A 460 24.89 -10.85 24.85
CA ALA A 460 24.65 -9.87 23.79
C ALA A 460 25.79 -9.81 22.77
N TYR A 461 27.04 -9.82 23.26
CA TYR A 461 28.23 -9.84 22.39
C TYR A 461 28.30 -11.11 21.53
N TYR A 462 27.99 -12.27 22.13
CA TYR A 462 27.99 -13.56 21.42
C TYR A 462 26.95 -13.59 20.30
N ILE A 463 25.74 -13.11 20.55
CA ILE A 463 24.69 -12.99 19.54
C ILE A 463 25.13 -12.11 18.37
N LEU A 464 25.75 -10.95 18.63
CA LEU A 464 26.27 -10.08 17.59
C LEU A 464 27.41 -10.71 16.79
N LYS A 465 28.21 -11.55 17.39
CA LYS A 465 29.31 -12.24 16.72
C LYS A 465 28.83 -13.35 15.79
N GLU A 466 27.76 -14.05 16.16
CA GLU A 466 27.20 -15.17 15.41
C GLU A 466 26.09 -14.76 14.43
N MET A 467 25.71 -13.49 14.41
CA MET A 467 24.68 -12.97 13.53
C MET A 467 25.03 -13.21 12.06
N PRO A 468 24.16 -13.86 11.26
CA PRO A 468 24.43 -14.23 9.86
C PRO A 468 24.34 -13.07 8.88
N VAL A 469 23.92 -11.89 9.33
CA VAL A 469 23.73 -10.67 8.53
C VAL A 469 24.87 -9.69 8.82
N GLU A 470 25.29 -8.90 7.81
CA GLU A 470 26.28 -7.85 8.03
C GLU A 470 25.85 -6.94 9.19
N SER A 471 26.72 -6.84 10.19
CA SER A 471 26.44 -6.20 11.48
C SER A 471 26.13 -4.72 11.30
N HIS A 472 24.89 -4.34 11.60
CA HIS A 472 24.46 -2.94 11.61
C HIS A 472 25.08 -2.18 12.79
N SER A 473 25.57 -0.97 12.55
CA SER A 473 26.19 -0.10 13.57
C SER A 473 25.30 0.12 14.80
N GLY A 474 23.99 0.18 14.63
CA GLY A 474 23.02 0.38 15.70
C GLY A 474 23.07 -0.68 16.80
N ALA A 475 23.17 -1.96 16.44
CA ALA A 475 23.25 -3.06 17.42
C ALA A 475 24.58 -3.05 18.21
N TRP A 476 25.69 -2.79 17.54
CA TRP A 476 26.99 -2.60 18.20
C TRP A 476 27.01 -1.34 19.06
N GLY A 477 26.33 -0.25 18.63
CA GLY A 477 26.17 0.98 19.41
C GLY A 477 25.37 0.75 20.70
N ALA A 478 24.30 -0.04 20.64
CA ALA A 478 23.52 -0.42 21.81
C ALA A 478 24.36 -1.22 22.82
N LEU A 479 25.21 -2.15 22.34
CA LEU A 479 26.10 -2.90 23.21
C LEU A 479 27.19 -2.01 23.82
N LEU A 480 27.77 -1.06 23.08
CA LEU A 480 28.74 -0.09 23.60
C LEU A 480 28.10 0.76 24.69
N TRP A 481 26.88 1.22 24.48
CA TRP A 481 26.13 1.97 25.50
C TRP A 481 25.90 1.12 26.77
N ALA A 482 25.53 -0.15 26.59
CA ALA A 482 25.35 -1.08 27.71
C ALA A 482 26.66 -1.32 28.49
N CYS A 483 27.79 -1.49 27.79
CA CYS A 483 29.11 -1.60 28.41
C CYS A 483 29.44 -0.36 29.27
N ARG A 484 29.08 0.84 28.79
CA ARG A 484 29.23 2.09 29.56
C ARG A 484 28.37 2.07 30.82
N VAL A 485 27.11 1.67 30.74
CA VAL A 485 26.16 1.65 31.85
C VAL A 485 26.62 0.68 32.95
N HIS A 486 27.11 -0.50 32.55
CA HIS A 486 27.52 -1.57 33.46
C HIS A 486 29.03 -1.53 33.81
N GLY A 487 29.78 -0.58 33.27
CA GLY A 487 31.21 -0.36 33.64
C GLY A 487 32.18 -1.41 33.06
N ASP A 488 31.79 -2.20 32.06
CA ASP A 488 32.69 -3.18 31.42
C ASP A 488 33.56 -2.51 30.35
N VAL A 489 34.68 -1.94 30.80
CA VAL A 489 35.64 -1.23 29.94
C VAL A 489 36.31 -2.18 28.95
N SER A 490 36.58 -3.42 29.35
CA SER A 490 37.32 -4.37 28.52
C SER A 490 36.50 -4.76 27.26
N LEU A 491 35.26 -5.12 27.46
CA LEU A 491 34.34 -5.43 26.38
C LEU A 491 34.01 -4.17 25.54
N GLY A 492 33.82 -3.04 26.21
CA GLY A 492 33.54 -1.76 25.53
C GLY A 492 34.64 -1.34 24.55
N LYS A 493 35.93 -1.54 24.93
CA LYS A 493 37.07 -1.30 24.02
C LYS A 493 37.02 -2.20 22.78
N GLU A 494 36.68 -3.46 22.93
CA GLU A 494 36.57 -4.40 21.82
C GLU A 494 35.40 -4.02 20.89
N VAL A 495 34.24 -3.71 21.45
CA VAL A 495 33.03 -3.27 20.72
C VAL A 495 33.30 -1.95 19.98
N ALA A 496 33.92 -0.96 20.63
CA ALA A 496 34.25 0.31 20.00
C ALA A 496 35.23 0.14 18.84
N SER A 497 36.23 -0.75 18.97
CA SER A 497 37.17 -1.03 17.88
C SER A 497 36.49 -1.57 16.62
N ARG A 498 35.41 -2.33 16.76
CA ARG A 498 34.57 -2.80 15.65
C ARG A 498 33.72 -1.68 15.08
N LEU A 499 33.07 -0.87 15.93
CA LEU A 499 32.28 0.28 15.52
C LEU A 499 33.09 1.30 14.72
N PHE A 500 34.35 1.56 15.10
CA PHE A 500 35.25 2.46 14.36
C PHE A 500 35.62 1.94 12.97
N LYS A 501 35.51 0.62 12.72
CA LYS A 501 35.67 0.04 11.39
C LYS A 501 34.40 0.17 10.55
N ILE A 502 33.22 0.02 11.18
CA ILE A 502 31.92 0.08 10.50
C ILE A 502 31.54 1.54 10.22
N GLU A 503 31.66 2.41 11.23
CA GLU A 503 31.33 3.84 11.14
C GLU A 503 32.49 4.73 11.64
N PRO A 504 33.55 4.89 10.86
CA PRO A 504 34.74 5.63 11.28
C PRO A 504 34.47 7.13 11.52
N GLN A 505 33.38 7.69 10.99
CA GLN A 505 33.01 9.10 11.11
C GLN A 505 31.96 9.38 12.21
N SER A 506 31.48 8.38 12.92
CA SER A 506 30.47 8.55 13.97
C SER A 506 31.08 9.09 15.27
N GLY A 507 30.99 10.40 15.50
CA GLY A 507 31.50 11.04 16.71
C GLY A 507 30.86 10.51 18.00
N ALA A 508 29.63 10.00 17.94
CA ALA A 508 28.96 9.43 19.12
C ALA A 508 29.72 8.23 19.71
N ASN A 509 30.26 7.35 18.84
CA ASN A 509 31.00 6.17 19.28
C ASN A 509 32.31 6.52 20.01
N TYR A 510 33.04 7.56 19.52
CA TYR A 510 34.23 8.08 20.19
C TYR A 510 33.92 8.72 21.56
N VAL A 511 32.82 9.47 21.63
CA VAL A 511 32.37 10.10 22.88
C VAL A 511 31.99 9.05 23.91
N LEU A 512 31.20 8.01 23.52
CA LEU A 512 30.80 6.92 24.42
C LEU A 512 32.01 6.19 25.01
N LEU A 513 33.03 5.87 24.18
CA LEU A 513 34.24 5.21 24.67
C LEU A 513 35.06 6.14 25.58
N SER A 514 35.22 7.42 25.21
CA SER A 514 35.89 8.42 26.01
C SER A 514 35.23 8.60 27.38
N ASP A 515 33.89 8.66 27.42
CA ASP A 515 33.12 8.80 28.68
C ASP A 515 33.26 7.54 29.56
N MET A 516 33.35 6.36 28.97
CA MET A 516 33.54 5.09 29.67
C MET A 516 34.94 5.04 30.34
N TYR A 517 35.99 5.44 29.60
CA TYR A 517 37.35 5.56 30.18
C TYR A 517 37.41 6.61 31.30
N ALA A 518 36.74 7.74 31.12
CA ALA A 518 36.67 8.77 32.15
C ALA A 518 35.97 8.27 33.42
N ALA A 519 34.89 7.51 33.30
CA ALA A 519 34.17 6.91 34.41
C ALA A 519 35.02 5.87 35.19
N SER A 520 36.09 5.36 34.57
CA SER A 520 37.00 4.36 35.13
C SER A 520 38.37 4.97 35.50
N ASP A 521 38.47 6.30 35.57
CA ASP A 521 39.70 7.06 35.87
C ASP A 521 40.87 6.81 34.91
N GLN A 522 40.64 6.30 33.70
CA GLN A 522 41.66 6.02 32.69
C GLN A 522 41.90 7.24 31.78
N TRP A 523 42.42 8.34 32.36
CA TRP A 523 42.57 9.62 31.67
C TRP A 523 43.54 9.64 30.50
N SER A 524 44.53 8.74 30.48
CA SER A 524 45.43 8.54 29.34
C SER A 524 44.68 8.06 28.10
N ASP A 525 43.77 7.10 28.29
CA ASP A 525 42.96 6.53 27.20
C ASP A 525 41.87 7.51 26.72
N VAL A 526 41.33 8.34 27.65
CA VAL A 526 40.45 9.46 27.29
C VAL A 526 41.12 10.39 26.29
N ASN A 527 42.37 10.84 26.62
CA ASN A 527 43.12 11.72 25.75
C ASN A 527 43.46 11.09 24.41
N TYR A 528 43.83 9.81 24.41
CA TYR A 528 44.09 9.07 23.17
C TYR A 528 42.87 9.03 22.24
N VAL A 529 41.71 8.67 22.75
CA VAL A 529 40.46 8.59 21.93
C VAL A 529 40.05 9.97 21.42
N ARG A 530 40.17 11.02 22.23
CA ARG A 530 39.85 12.40 21.84
C ARG A 530 40.83 12.95 20.80
N ASN A 531 42.11 12.62 20.88
CA ASN A 531 43.09 12.96 19.86
C ASN A 531 42.80 12.27 18.54
N GLN A 532 42.49 10.96 18.54
CA GLN A 532 42.07 10.25 17.35
C GLN A 532 40.82 10.88 16.71
N MET A 533 39.85 11.31 17.50
CA MET A 533 38.64 11.99 17.01
C MET A 533 39.00 13.32 16.34
N SER A 534 39.92 14.08 16.93
CA SER A 534 40.40 15.37 16.41
C SER A 534 41.21 15.18 15.12
N GLU A 535 42.14 14.21 15.09
CA GLU A 535 42.97 13.89 13.90
C GLU A 535 42.11 13.49 12.67
N LYS A 536 40.99 12.80 12.91
CA LYS A 536 40.02 12.44 11.85
C LYS A 536 39.06 13.58 11.50
N GLY A 537 39.19 14.75 12.08
CA GLY A 537 38.33 15.92 11.84
C GLY A 537 36.89 15.75 12.31
N ILE A 538 36.63 14.77 13.18
CA ILE A 538 35.30 14.47 13.69
C ILE A 538 34.93 15.45 14.79
N ARG A 539 33.81 16.15 14.63
CA ARG A 539 33.30 17.09 15.65
C ARG A 539 32.16 16.49 16.47
N LYS A 540 32.12 16.74 17.75
CA LYS A 540 30.97 16.43 18.59
C LYS A 540 29.78 17.25 18.12
N VAL A 541 28.71 16.57 17.69
CA VAL A 541 27.44 17.22 17.40
C VAL A 541 26.85 17.73 18.72
N ARG A 542 26.50 19.01 18.80
CA ARG A 542 25.86 19.58 19.99
C ARG A 542 24.49 18.92 20.17
N GLY A 543 24.26 18.34 21.35
CA GLY A 543 22.93 17.86 21.70
C GLY A 543 21.96 19.05 21.80
N CYS A 544 20.85 18.99 21.09
CA CYS A 544 19.75 19.94 21.28
C CYS A 544 18.67 19.26 22.12
N SER A 545 18.34 19.86 23.27
CA SER A 545 17.14 19.51 24.02
C SER A 545 16.05 20.50 23.63
N TRP A 546 14.94 19.99 23.09
CA TRP A 546 13.73 20.77 22.90
C TRP A 546 12.82 20.48 24.10
N ILE A 547 12.61 21.49 24.93
CA ILE A 547 11.64 21.47 26.02
C ILE A 547 10.29 21.90 25.45
#